data_b0a7929805a21847f5858e236a19c71e
#
_entry.id   b0a7929805a21847f5858e236a19c71e
#
_cell.length_a   1.000
_cell.length_b   1.000
_cell.length_c   1.000
_cell.angle_alpha   90.00
_cell.angle_beta   90.00
_cell.angle_gamma   90.00
#
_symmetry.space_group_name_H-M   'P 1'
#
loop_
_entity.id
_entity.type
_entity.pdbx_description
1 polymer ?
#
loop_
_entity_poly.entity_id
_entity_poly.type
_entity_poly.pdbx_seq_one_letter_code
_entity_poly.pdbx_strand_id
1 'polypeptide(L)'
;MIIPFDTMEEQAHQSFKGGEGTFFNKVVQDEHNKILSGRLAPGSSIGLHTHEGNSEIIFILSGKGKALYDGAYEPVHAGVCHYCPMGHSHSLINDSDEDLVFCAVVPQHPVAP
;
A
#
# COMPACT_ATOMS: atom_id res chain seq x y z
N MET A 1 6.61 15.90 14.05
CA MET A 1 6.52 16.70 12.82
C MET A 1 5.24 16.38 12.08
N ILE A 2 4.67 17.35 11.42
CA ILE A 2 3.46 17.13 10.61
C ILE A 2 3.89 16.75 9.19
N ILE A 3 3.22 15.77 8.61
CA ILE A 3 3.33 15.43 7.19
C ILE A 3 2.03 15.91 6.53
N PRO A 4 2.06 17.00 5.74
CA PRO A 4 0.84 17.63 5.25
C PRO A 4 0.34 16.98 3.96
N PHE A 5 -0.13 15.73 4.04
CA PHE A 5 -0.64 15.00 2.87
C PHE A 5 -1.75 15.76 2.14
N ASP A 6 -2.57 16.53 2.87
CA ASP A 6 -3.69 17.29 2.30
C ASP A 6 -3.26 18.37 1.30
N THR A 7 -2.02 18.88 1.43
CA THR A 7 -1.50 19.92 0.53
C THR A 7 -0.40 19.42 -0.40
N MET A 8 0.01 18.16 -0.28
CA MET A 8 1.04 17.57 -1.13
C MET A 8 0.48 17.19 -2.50
N GLU A 9 1.29 17.32 -3.54
CA GLU A 9 0.94 16.89 -4.88
C GLU A 9 0.88 15.36 -4.95
N GLU A 10 -0.21 14.85 -5.53
CA GLU A 10 -0.40 13.41 -5.74
C GLU A 10 0.35 12.96 -6.99
N GLN A 11 1.07 11.86 -6.90
CA GLN A 11 1.76 11.21 -8.02
C GLN A 11 0.92 10.05 -8.53
N ALA A 12 0.85 9.89 -9.86
CA ALA A 12 0.13 8.79 -10.50
C ALA A 12 1.12 7.77 -11.08
N HIS A 13 0.87 6.49 -10.80
CA HIS A 13 1.72 5.40 -11.28
C HIS A 13 0.84 4.40 -12.03
N GLN A 14 1.17 4.14 -13.31
CA GLN A 14 0.50 3.12 -14.10
C GLN A 14 1.18 1.77 -13.87
N SER A 15 0.37 0.71 -13.69
CA SER A 15 0.85 -0.67 -13.55
C SER A 15 1.94 -0.80 -12.47
N PHE A 16 1.73 -0.17 -11.32
CA PHE A 16 2.73 -0.10 -10.26
C PHE A 16 3.12 -1.50 -9.78
N LYS A 17 4.41 -1.80 -9.77
CA LYS A 17 4.98 -3.12 -9.46
C LYS A 17 4.38 -4.26 -10.31
N GLY A 18 3.99 -3.95 -11.54
CA GLY A 18 3.36 -4.94 -12.43
C GLY A 18 1.86 -5.14 -12.20
N GLY A 19 1.23 -4.30 -11.39
CA GLY A 19 -0.21 -4.35 -11.18
C GLY A 19 -1.01 -3.77 -12.34
N GLU A 20 -2.31 -3.65 -12.12
CA GLU A 20 -3.27 -3.12 -13.10
C GLU A 20 -3.64 -1.68 -12.77
N GLY A 21 -3.95 -0.90 -13.81
CA GLY A 21 -4.55 0.43 -13.67
C GLY A 21 -3.63 1.44 -13.00
N THR A 22 -4.23 2.32 -12.19
CA THR A 22 -3.54 3.48 -11.64
C THR A 22 -3.52 3.45 -10.10
N PHE A 23 -2.32 3.61 -9.57
CA PHE A 23 -2.06 3.85 -8.14
C PHE A 23 -1.62 5.30 -7.95
N PHE A 24 -2.33 6.03 -7.10
CA PHE A 24 -1.99 7.41 -6.75
C PHE A 24 -1.41 7.45 -5.34
N ASN A 25 -0.33 8.19 -5.16
CA ASN A 25 0.25 8.34 -3.82
C ASN A 25 0.88 9.69 -3.55
N LYS A 26 1.08 9.94 -2.27
CA LYS A 26 1.88 11.03 -1.71
C LYS A 26 2.81 10.38 -0.70
N VAL A 27 4.11 10.59 -0.83
CA VAL A 27 5.11 9.81 -0.10
C VAL A 27 6.11 10.72 0.59
N VAL A 28 6.42 10.39 1.84
CA VAL A 28 7.57 10.92 2.58
C VAL A 28 8.43 9.75 3.02
N GLN A 29 9.71 9.83 2.80
CA GLN A 29 10.64 8.74 3.09
C GLN A 29 11.91 9.26 3.74
N ASP A 30 12.38 8.58 4.78
CA ASP A 30 13.70 8.75 5.35
C ASP A 30 14.44 7.41 5.36
N GLU A 31 15.54 7.31 6.11
CA GLU A 31 16.33 6.07 6.15
C GLU A 31 15.64 4.92 6.87
N HIS A 32 14.62 5.19 7.69
CA HIS A 32 13.96 4.20 8.52
C HIS A 32 12.56 3.86 8.05
N ASN A 33 11.84 4.81 7.48
CA ASN A 33 10.44 4.64 7.15
C ASN A 33 10.08 5.27 5.81
N LYS A 34 9.16 4.63 5.12
CA LYS A 34 8.40 5.23 4.03
C LYS A 34 6.96 5.37 4.53
N ILE A 35 6.42 6.58 4.47
CA ILE A 35 5.06 6.88 4.93
C ILE A 35 4.29 7.43 3.75
N LEU A 36 3.14 6.86 3.45
CA LEU A 36 2.39 7.27 2.27
C LEU A 36 0.89 7.34 2.52
N SER A 37 0.26 8.25 1.80
CA SER A 37 -1.17 8.28 1.55
C SER A 37 -1.41 7.77 0.14
N GLY A 38 -2.30 6.81 -0.03
CA GLY A 38 -2.51 6.16 -1.31
C GLY A 38 -3.97 5.96 -1.64
N ARG A 39 -4.25 5.84 -2.93
CA ARG A 39 -5.55 5.38 -3.43
C ARG A 39 -5.37 4.57 -4.70
N LEU A 40 -6.17 3.54 -4.83
CA LEU A 40 -6.29 2.74 -6.04
C LEU A 40 -7.60 3.07 -6.72
N ALA A 41 -7.53 3.47 -7.98
CA ALA A 41 -8.74 3.66 -8.81
C ALA A 41 -9.47 2.33 -8.97
N PRO A 42 -10.78 2.34 -9.32
CA PRO A 42 -11.53 1.10 -9.57
C PRO A 42 -10.82 0.17 -10.53
N GLY A 43 -10.72 -1.11 -10.18
CA GLY A 43 -10.06 -2.13 -11.00
C GLY A 43 -8.54 -2.10 -10.95
N SER A 44 -7.95 -1.23 -10.15
CA SER A 44 -6.49 -1.08 -10.07
C SER A 44 -5.89 -1.95 -8.96
N SER A 45 -4.61 -2.24 -9.09
CA SER A 45 -3.88 -3.02 -8.08
C SER A 45 -2.42 -2.60 -8.00
N ILE A 46 -1.82 -2.84 -6.83
CA ILE A 46 -0.37 -2.85 -6.66
C ILE A 46 0.06 -4.29 -6.92
N GLY A 47 0.99 -4.49 -7.87
CA GLY A 47 1.41 -5.83 -8.26
C GLY A 47 2.03 -6.64 -7.12
N LEU A 48 2.02 -7.95 -7.27
CA LEU A 48 2.57 -8.87 -6.27
C LEU A 48 4.06 -8.62 -6.07
N HIS A 49 4.47 -8.45 -4.83
CA HIS A 49 5.87 -8.21 -4.46
C HIS A 49 6.16 -8.74 -3.07
N THR A 50 7.43 -8.99 -2.81
CA THR A 50 7.93 -9.50 -1.53
C THR A 50 8.63 -8.39 -0.78
N HIS A 51 8.37 -8.28 0.52
CA HIS A 51 9.05 -7.32 1.39
C HIS A 51 10.35 -7.92 1.92
N GLU A 52 11.47 -7.51 1.33
CA GLU A 52 12.81 -7.93 1.74
C GLU A 52 13.51 -6.80 2.49
N GLY A 53 13.85 -7.04 3.75
CA GLY A 53 14.49 -6.02 4.59
C GLY A 53 13.56 -4.94 5.10
N ASN A 54 12.27 -5.09 4.90
CA ASN A 54 11.22 -4.18 5.38
C ASN A 54 9.91 -4.95 5.57
N SER A 55 8.90 -4.25 6.06
CA SER A 55 7.52 -4.74 6.14
C SER A 55 6.59 -3.64 5.65
N GLU A 56 5.30 -3.92 5.57
CA GLU A 56 4.32 -2.89 5.22
C GLU A 56 3.08 -3.01 6.08
N ILE A 57 2.60 -1.86 6.57
CA ILE A 57 1.41 -1.74 7.41
C ILE A 57 0.45 -0.81 6.67
N ILE A 58 -0.73 -1.32 6.28
CA ILE A 58 -1.70 -0.59 5.47
C ILE A 58 -2.99 -0.41 6.27
N PHE A 59 -3.36 0.84 6.54
CA PHE A 59 -4.64 1.19 7.16
C PHE A 59 -5.63 1.58 6.09
N ILE A 60 -6.71 0.81 5.93
CA ILE A 60 -7.78 1.12 4.97
C ILE A 60 -8.67 2.20 5.55
N LEU A 61 -8.77 3.33 4.85
CA LEU A 61 -9.51 4.51 5.31
C LEU A 61 -10.89 4.61 4.67
N SER A 62 -11.03 4.21 3.39
CA SER A 62 -12.28 4.33 2.64
C SER A 62 -12.30 3.29 1.52
N GLY A 63 -13.48 2.80 1.22
CA GLY A 63 -13.65 1.81 0.17
C GLY A 63 -13.45 0.37 0.65
N LYS A 64 -13.36 -0.54 -0.31
CA LYS A 64 -13.16 -1.97 -0.06
C LYS A 64 -12.37 -2.59 -1.21
N GLY A 65 -11.80 -3.74 -0.96
CA GLY A 65 -11.05 -4.50 -1.95
C GLY A 65 -10.58 -5.81 -1.34
N LYS A 66 -9.42 -6.26 -1.78
CA LYS A 66 -8.82 -7.48 -1.25
C LYS A 66 -7.30 -7.37 -1.29
N ALA A 67 -6.64 -8.18 -0.48
CA ALA A 67 -5.21 -8.39 -0.55
C ALA A 67 -4.93 -9.84 -0.91
N LEU A 68 -3.99 -10.06 -1.83
CA LEU A 68 -3.40 -11.38 -2.04
C LEU A 68 -2.22 -11.47 -1.09
N TYR A 69 -2.29 -12.36 -0.10
CA TYR A 69 -1.27 -12.48 0.93
C TYR A 69 -0.81 -13.93 1.02
N ASP A 70 0.47 -14.16 0.68
CA ASP A 70 1.08 -15.49 0.65
C ASP A 70 0.21 -16.53 -0.08
N GLY A 71 -0.33 -16.14 -1.25
CA GLY A 71 -1.11 -17.02 -2.10
C GLY A 71 -2.60 -17.14 -1.76
N ALA A 72 -3.09 -16.43 -0.73
CA ALA A 72 -4.51 -16.46 -0.35
C ALA A 72 -5.09 -15.06 -0.35
N TYR A 73 -6.32 -14.92 -0.83
CA TYR A 73 -7.03 -13.64 -0.80
C TYR A 73 -7.67 -13.41 0.56
N GLU A 74 -7.55 -12.18 1.05
CA GLU A 74 -8.27 -11.72 2.23
C GLU A 74 -9.00 -10.40 1.91
N PRO A 75 -10.27 -10.25 2.28
CA PRO A 75 -11.01 -9.02 2.01
C PRO A 75 -10.49 -7.89 2.90
N VAL A 76 -10.48 -6.67 2.34
CA VAL A 76 -10.16 -5.46 3.09
C VAL A 76 -11.28 -4.45 2.91
N HIS A 77 -11.48 -3.60 3.91
CA HIS A 77 -12.48 -2.53 3.90
C HIS A 77 -12.07 -1.44 4.91
N ALA A 78 -12.76 -0.31 4.85
CA ALA A 78 -12.51 0.78 5.80
C ALA A 78 -12.54 0.28 7.25
N GLY A 79 -11.52 0.63 8.03
CA GLY A 79 -11.40 0.27 9.44
C GLY A 79 -10.52 -0.93 9.73
N VAL A 80 -10.03 -1.66 8.71
CA VAL A 80 -9.08 -2.77 8.93
C VAL A 80 -7.66 -2.34 8.61
N CYS A 81 -6.71 -3.09 9.15
CA CYS A 81 -5.29 -2.96 8.85
C CYS A 81 -4.81 -4.24 8.17
N HIS A 82 -4.16 -4.11 7.02
CA HIS A 82 -3.46 -5.21 6.36
C HIS A 82 -1.97 -5.11 6.67
N TYR A 83 -1.40 -6.17 7.22
CA TYR A 83 0.01 -6.23 7.57
C TYR A 83 0.73 -7.29 6.73
N CYS A 84 1.80 -6.87 6.06
CA CYS A 84 2.70 -7.76 5.35
C CYS A 84 4.06 -7.76 6.06
N PRO A 85 4.35 -8.77 6.89
CA PRO A 85 5.64 -8.87 7.58
C PRO A 85 6.80 -9.03 6.61
N MET A 86 8.01 -8.76 7.10
CA MET A 86 9.24 -8.99 6.34
C MET A 86 9.33 -10.46 5.88
N GLY A 87 9.68 -10.66 4.61
CA GLY A 87 9.81 -11.98 3.99
C GLY A 87 8.53 -12.51 3.37
N HIS A 88 7.41 -11.83 3.57
CA HIS A 88 6.11 -12.22 3.00
C HIS A 88 5.81 -11.44 1.73
N SER A 89 4.89 -11.97 0.93
CA SER A 89 4.48 -11.39 -0.35
C SER A 89 3.03 -10.95 -0.30
N HIS A 90 2.71 -9.83 -0.95
CA HIS A 90 1.35 -9.36 -1.05
C HIS A 90 1.09 -8.52 -2.30
N SER A 91 -0.21 -8.32 -2.57
CA SER A 91 -0.72 -7.41 -3.59
C SER A 91 -2.02 -6.80 -3.05
N LEU A 92 -2.15 -5.48 -3.11
CA LEU A 92 -3.41 -4.81 -2.75
C LEU A 92 -4.22 -4.57 -4.02
N ILE A 93 -5.50 -4.95 -4.00
CA ILE A 93 -6.35 -4.98 -5.18
C ILE A 93 -7.66 -4.26 -4.89
N ASN A 94 -8.00 -3.30 -5.74
CA ASN A 94 -9.32 -2.67 -5.72
C ASN A 94 -10.21 -3.34 -6.78
N ASP A 95 -11.03 -4.28 -6.34
CA ASP A 95 -12.02 -4.97 -7.19
C ASP A 95 -13.41 -4.36 -7.09
N SER A 96 -13.51 -3.13 -6.61
CA SER A 96 -14.78 -2.39 -6.47
C SER A 96 -14.91 -1.30 -7.53
N ASP A 97 -16.03 -0.59 -7.52
CA ASP A 97 -16.32 0.52 -8.43
C ASP A 97 -16.07 1.90 -7.80
N GLU A 98 -15.47 1.95 -6.62
CA GLU A 98 -15.06 3.17 -5.93
C GLU A 98 -13.57 3.12 -5.62
N ASP A 99 -12.97 4.28 -5.32
CA ASP A 99 -11.57 4.33 -4.91
C ASP A 99 -11.34 3.57 -3.61
N LEU A 100 -10.24 2.85 -3.54
CA LEU A 100 -9.74 2.25 -2.31
C LEU A 100 -8.68 3.19 -1.74
N VAL A 101 -9.00 3.83 -0.61
CA VAL A 101 -8.15 4.85 0.01
C VAL A 101 -7.51 4.29 1.26
N PHE A 102 -6.21 4.52 1.39
CA PHE A 102 -5.45 3.96 2.50
C PHE A 102 -4.26 4.84 2.87
N CYS A 103 -3.70 4.61 4.04
CA CYS A 103 -2.36 5.07 4.36
C CYS A 103 -1.50 3.87 4.75
N ALA A 104 -0.21 3.99 4.48
CA ALA A 104 0.70 2.88 4.73
C ALA A 104 2.03 3.37 5.28
N VAL A 105 2.67 2.49 6.04
CA VAL A 105 4.03 2.68 6.54
C VAL A 105 4.85 1.48 6.12
N VAL A 106 6.02 1.74 5.57
CA VAL A 106 7.01 0.71 5.22
C VAL A 106 8.25 0.95 6.08
N PRO A 107 8.31 0.35 7.29
CA PRO A 107 9.49 0.46 8.13
C PRO A 107 10.61 -0.43 7.60
N GLN A 108 11.83 0.08 7.67
CA GLN A 108 13.03 -0.66 7.29
C GLN A 108 13.50 -1.50 8.47
N HIS A 109 13.93 -2.72 8.19
CA HIS A 109 14.43 -3.66 9.17
C HIS A 109 15.90 -3.98 8.84
N PRO A 110 16.85 -3.18 9.36
CA PRO A 110 18.26 -3.44 9.06
C PRO A 110 18.68 -4.81 9.59
N VAL A 111 19.43 -5.51 8.75
CA VAL A 111 20.01 -6.80 9.14
C VAL A 111 21.22 -6.53 10.02
N ALA A 112 21.32 -7.22 11.18
CA ALA A 112 22.47 -7.12 12.06
C ALA A 112 23.73 -7.59 11.33
N PRO A 113 24.89 -6.91 11.52
CA PRO A 113 26.14 -7.32 10.90
C PRO A 113 26.64 -8.67 11.41
#